data_d16006c7570978dd7737736da6c74d6d
#
_entry.id   d16006c7570978dd7737736da6c74d6d
#
_cell.length_a   1.000
_cell.length_b   1.000
_cell.length_c   1.000
_cell.angle_alpha   90.00
_cell.angle_beta   90.00
_cell.angle_gamma   90.00
#
_symmetry.space_group_name_H-M   'P 1'
#
loop_
_entity.id
_entity.type
_entity.pdbx_description
1 polymer ?
#
loop_
_entity_poly.entity_id
_entity_poly.type
_entity_poly.pdbx_seq_one_letter_code
_entity_poly.pdbx_strand_id
1 'polypeptide(L)'
;MTFSLHPLFYIFGLYFAFTGKVFSFLTITFCAVAHEFGHALAAERRGYKLKKITLMPYGAVISGETGGMTAADEIYTVIFGPLVNLFTGLFILALWWLFPMTYPYTELAATANFSLFFVNLLPAFPLDGGRLLLCLLT
;
A
#
# COMPACT_ATOMS: atom_id res chain seq x y z
N MET A 1 -4.42 -18.10 2.35
CA MET A 1 -4.88 -16.73 2.02
C MET A 1 -5.56 -16.77 0.66
N THR A 2 -6.76 -16.22 0.55
CA THR A 2 -7.48 -16.13 -0.72
C THR A 2 -7.31 -14.73 -1.31
N PHE A 3 -7.32 -14.65 -2.65
CA PHE A 3 -7.16 -13.41 -3.38
C PHE A 3 -8.43 -13.14 -4.17
N SER A 4 -8.96 -11.92 -4.11
CA SER A 4 -10.17 -11.56 -4.84
C SER A 4 -10.08 -10.15 -5.40
N LEU A 5 -10.88 -9.90 -6.46
CA LEU A 5 -10.95 -8.60 -7.11
C LEU A 5 -12.36 -8.03 -6.90
N HIS A 6 -12.40 -6.80 -6.40
CA HIS A 6 -13.68 -6.08 -6.27
C HIS A 6 -14.22 -5.74 -7.66
N PRO A 7 -15.54 -5.78 -7.90
CA PRO A 7 -16.10 -5.44 -9.22
C PRO A 7 -15.69 -4.05 -9.72
N LEU A 8 -15.54 -3.07 -8.82
CA LEU A 8 -15.08 -1.73 -9.19
C LEU A 8 -13.67 -1.73 -9.78
N PHE A 9 -12.82 -2.69 -9.39
CA PHE A 9 -11.49 -2.81 -9.95
C PHE A 9 -11.55 -3.06 -11.46
N TYR A 10 -12.44 -3.95 -11.90
CA TYR A 10 -12.62 -4.24 -13.32
C TYR A 10 -13.15 -3.01 -14.08
N ILE A 11 -14.11 -2.31 -13.50
CA ILE A 11 -14.71 -1.11 -14.12
C ILE A 11 -13.66 -0.03 -14.32
N PHE A 12 -12.86 0.26 -13.29
CA PHE A 12 -11.80 1.25 -13.40
C PHE A 12 -10.68 0.80 -14.34
N GLY A 13 -10.36 -0.50 -14.34
CA GLY A 13 -9.39 -1.07 -15.29
C GLY A 13 -9.81 -0.85 -16.74
N LEU A 14 -11.09 -1.11 -17.05
CA LEU A 14 -11.63 -0.86 -18.38
C LEU A 14 -11.60 0.64 -18.74
N TYR A 15 -11.96 1.50 -17.79
CA TYR A 15 -11.90 2.95 -18.01
C TYR A 15 -10.49 3.40 -18.37
N PHE A 16 -9.49 2.98 -17.61
CA PHE A 16 -8.10 3.34 -17.88
C PHE A 16 -7.58 2.71 -19.17
N ALA A 17 -8.07 1.50 -19.52
CA ALA A 17 -7.73 0.88 -20.80
C ALA A 17 -8.24 1.72 -21.98
N PHE A 18 -9.50 2.19 -21.91
CA PHE A 18 -10.08 3.03 -22.97
C PHE A 18 -9.40 4.39 -23.08
N THR A 19 -8.90 4.94 -21.99
CA THR A 19 -8.21 6.25 -22.00
C THR A 19 -6.72 6.14 -22.29
N GLY A 20 -6.19 4.93 -22.49
CA GLY A 20 -4.77 4.72 -22.77
C GLY A 20 -3.87 4.83 -21.55
N LYS A 21 -4.42 4.77 -20.35
CA LYS A 21 -3.67 4.93 -19.07
C LYS A 21 -3.55 3.63 -18.29
N VAL A 22 -3.52 2.50 -18.99
CA VAL A 22 -3.39 1.17 -18.32
C VAL A 22 -2.12 1.08 -17.50
N PHE A 23 -1.00 1.55 -18.03
CA PHE A 23 0.28 1.50 -17.33
C PHE A 23 0.22 2.27 -16.01
N SER A 24 -0.38 3.47 -16.03
CA SER A 24 -0.55 4.29 -14.81
C SER A 24 -1.42 3.57 -13.79
N PHE A 25 -2.52 3.00 -14.22
CA PHE A 25 -3.44 2.24 -13.33
C PHE A 25 -2.73 1.06 -12.70
N LEU A 26 -2.01 0.26 -13.49
CA LEU A 26 -1.28 -0.91 -12.99
C LEU A 26 -0.17 -0.51 -12.01
N THR A 27 0.55 0.58 -12.30
CA THR A 27 1.61 1.07 -11.43
C THR A 27 1.07 1.49 -10.07
N ILE A 28 0.01 2.29 -10.06
CA ILE A 28 -0.61 2.76 -8.81
C ILE A 28 -1.18 1.59 -8.02
N THR A 29 -1.86 0.66 -8.70
CA THR A 29 -2.40 -0.54 -8.07
C THR A 29 -1.30 -1.38 -7.45
N PHE A 30 -0.19 -1.59 -8.16
CA PHE A 30 0.94 -2.35 -7.64
C PHE A 30 1.54 -1.71 -6.39
N CYS A 31 1.70 -0.38 -6.40
CA CYS A 31 2.22 0.34 -5.24
C CYS A 31 1.28 0.21 -4.04
N ALA A 32 -0.02 0.31 -4.25
CA ALA A 32 -1.02 0.17 -3.20
C ALA A 32 -1.05 -1.26 -2.64
N VAL A 33 -0.95 -2.26 -3.49
CA VAL A 33 -0.88 -3.67 -3.08
C VAL A 33 0.40 -3.91 -2.27
N ALA A 34 1.53 -3.37 -2.69
CA ALA A 34 2.78 -3.49 -1.94
C ALA A 34 2.67 -2.85 -0.55
N HIS A 35 2.00 -1.71 -0.45
CA HIS A 35 1.71 -1.05 0.82
C HIS A 35 0.92 -1.97 1.75
N GLU A 36 -0.19 -2.55 1.24
CA GLU A 36 -1.01 -3.46 2.03
C GLU A 36 -0.26 -4.76 2.37
N PHE A 37 0.61 -5.21 1.49
CA PHE A 37 1.47 -6.37 1.76
C PHE A 37 2.43 -6.10 2.93
N GLY A 38 2.89 -4.85 3.08
CA GLY A 38 3.70 -4.45 4.23
C GLY A 38 2.94 -4.67 5.54
N HIS A 39 1.68 -4.25 5.60
CA HIS A 39 0.82 -4.50 6.76
C HIS A 39 0.63 -5.99 7.00
N ALA A 40 0.38 -6.76 5.94
CA ALA A 40 0.17 -8.20 6.02
C ALA A 40 1.40 -8.92 6.58
N LEU A 41 2.58 -8.59 6.05
CA LEU A 41 3.83 -9.20 6.49
C LEU A 41 4.10 -8.91 7.97
N ALA A 42 3.88 -7.67 8.39
CA ALA A 42 4.06 -7.29 9.79
C ALA A 42 3.10 -8.05 10.72
N ALA A 43 1.83 -8.16 10.32
CA ALA A 43 0.83 -8.91 11.10
C ALA A 43 1.21 -10.38 11.22
N GLU A 44 1.65 -11.01 10.12
CA GLU A 44 2.08 -12.41 10.15
C GLU A 44 3.30 -12.61 11.04
N ARG A 45 4.25 -11.67 11.04
CA ARG A 45 5.42 -11.74 11.93
C ARG A 45 5.05 -11.68 13.39
N ARG A 46 3.92 -11.05 13.70
CA ARG A 46 3.40 -10.98 15.07
C ARG A 46 2.43 -12.11 15.42
N GLY A 47 2.28 -13.09 14.51
CA GLY A 47 1.48 -14.29 14.77
C GLY A 47 0.01 -14.20 14.40
N TYR A 48 -0.41 -13.15 13.71
CA TYR A 48 -1.81 -13.00 13.26
C TYR A 48 -1.99 -13.66 11.91
N LYS A 49 -3.12 -14.36 11.72
CA LYS A 49 -3.41 -15.06 10.48
C LYS A 49 -4.26 -14.18 9.57
N LEU A 50 -3.85 -14.07 8.31
CA LEU A 50 -4.57 -13.34 7.29
C LEU A 50 -5.37 -14.30 6.42
N LYS A 51 -6.61 -13.92 6.07
CA LYS A 51 -7.53 -14.80 5.32
C LYS A 51 -7.75 -14.38 3.89
N LYS A 52 -7.76 -13.08 3.58
CA LYS A 52 -8.21 -12.62 2.28
C LYS A 52 -7.57 -11.27 1.90
N ILE A 53 -7.19 -11.15 0.61
CA ILE A 53 -6.81 -9.88 -0.01
C ILE A 53 -7.84 -9.55 -1.08
N THR A 54 -8.45 -8.36 -1.02
CA THR A 54 -9.37 -7.85 -2.03
C THR A 54 -8.75 -6.64 -2.71
N LEU A 55 -8.58 -6.71 -4.04
CA LEU A 55 -8.10 -5.57 -4.81
C LEU A 55 -9.25 -4.62 -5.14
N MET A 56 -9.02 -3.35 -4.88
CA MET A 56 -9.94 -2.25 -5.18
C MET A 56 -9.24 -1.23 -6.06
N PRO A 57 -9.98 -0.34 -6.77
CA PRO A 57 -9.36 0.65 -7.67
C PRO A 57 -8.37 1.59 -6.98
N TYR A 58 -8.54 1.83 -5.69
CA TYR A 58 -7.72 2.75 -4.89
C TYR A 58 -6.79 2.03 -3.93
N GLY A 59 -6.61 0.71 -4.08
CA GLY A 59 -5.72 -0.05 -3.21
C GLY A 59 -6.18 -1.48 -3.00
N ALA A 60 -5.81 -2.04 -1.87
CA ALA A 60 -6.18 -3.39 -1.48
C ALA A 60 -6.69 -3.39 -0.03
N VAL A 61 -7.58 -4.33 0.26
CA VAL A 61 -8.07 -4.56 1.62
C VAL A 61 -7.68 -5.96 2.03
N ILE A 62 -7.03 -6.07 3.17
CA ILE A 62 -6.61 -7.35 3.73
C ILE A 62 -7.47 -7.64 4.96
N SER A 63 -8.07 -8.82 4.97
CA SER A 63 -8.87 -9.28 6.10
C SER A 63 -8.28 -10.53 6.71
N GLY A 64 -8.45 -10.67 8.01
CA GLY A 64 -7.94 -11.81 8.75
C GLY A 64 -8.29 -11.72 10.23
N GLU A 65 -7.69 -12.60 11.01
CA GLU A 65 -7.91 -12.64 12.46
C GLU A 65 -7.01 -11.64 13.16
N THR A 66 -7.49 -10.41 13.30
CA THR A 66 -6.77 -9.33 13.98
C THR A 66 -7.40 -8.94 15.31
N GLY A 67 -8.48 -9.62 15.70
CA GLY A 67 -9.12 -9.40 17.00
C GLY A 67 -8.16 -9.70 18.14
N GLY A 68 -8.14 -8.83 19.15
CA GLY A 68 -7.25 -8.98 20.28
C GLY A 68 -5.82 -8.52 20.04
N MET A 69 -5.54 -7.85 18.91
CA MET A 69 -4.23 -7.30 18.65
C MET A 69 -3.86 -6.25 19.71
N THR A 70 -2.65 -6.36 20.26
CA THR A 70 -2.16 -5.38 21.24
C THR A 70 -1.86 -4.05 20.55
N ALA A 71 -1.83 -2.95 21.32
CA ALA A 71 -1.49 -1.64 20.78
C ALA A 71 -0.09 -1.63 20.15
N ALA A 72 0.87 -2.32 20.78
CA ALA A 72 2.24 -2.41 20.25
C ALA A 72 2.27 -3.15 18.90
N ASP A 73 1.53 -4.26 18.78
CA ASP A 73 1.45 -5.01 17.54
C ASP A 73 0.72 -4.22 16.45
N GLU A 74 -0.31 -3.46 16.82
CA GLU A 74 -1.02 -2.61 15.87
C GLU A 74 -0.12 -1.48 15.34
N ILE A 75 0.64 -0.82 16.20
CA ILE A 75 1.59 0.21 15.80
C ILE A 75 2.64 -0.39 14.84
N TYR A 76 3.18 -1.54 15.20
CA TYR A 76 4.16 -2.25 14.36
C TYR A 76 3.57 -2.53 12.96
N THR A 77 2.36 -3.06 12.92
CA THR A 77 1.68 -3.41 11.67
C THR A 77 1.36 -2.18 10.83
N VAL A 78 0.86 -1.12 11.45
CA VAL A 78 0.47 0.11 10.76
C VAL A 78 1.68 0.79 10.12
N ILE A 79 2.82 0.81 10.78
CA ILE A 79 4.02 1.47 10.27
C ILE A 79 4.61 0.76 9.04
N PHE A 80 4.48 -0.56 8.96
CA PHE A 80 5.12 -1.34 7.89
C PHE A 80 4.56 -1.02 6.49
N GLY A 81 3.29 -0.66 6.38
CA GLY A 81 2.72 -0.26 5.09
C GLY A 81 3.45 0.94 4.49
N PRO A 82 3.45 2.08 5.19
CA PRO A 82 4.19 3.26 4.73
C PRO A 82 5.69 3.01 4.55
N LEU A 83 6.31 2.18 5.40
CA LEU A 83 7.73 1.86 5.25
C LEU A 83 8.04 1.17 3.93
N VAL A 84 7.18 0.25 3.48
CA VAL A 84 7.35 -0.39 2.17
C VAL A 84 7.37 0.65 1.07
N ASN A 85 6.45 1.62 1.11
CA ASN A 85 6.41 2.68 0.11
C ASN A 85 7.65 3.57 0.19
N LEU A 86 8.10 3.92 1.39
CA LEU A 86 9.30 4.73 1.58
C LEU A 86 10.53 4.03 0.99
N PHE A 87 10.75 2.77 1.34
CA PHE A 87 11.91 2.02 0.84
C PHE A 87 11.85 1.82 -0.66
N THR A 88 10.68 1.54 -1.22
CA THR A 88 10.52 1.39 -2.66
C THR A 88 10.83 2.71 -3.38
N GLY A 89 10.33 3.83 -2.85
CA GLY A 89 10.62 5.15 -3.40
C GLY A 89 12.11 5.48 -3.35
N LEU A 90 12.77 5.22 -2.23
CA LEU A 90 14.20 5.45 -2.09
C LEU A 90 15.01 4.56 -3.03
N PHE A 91 14.60 3.30 -3.21
CA PHE A 91 15.23 2.39 -4.16
C PHE A 91 15.14 2.93 -5.59
N ILE A 92 13.97 3.46 -5.97
CA ILE A 92 13.80 4.07 -7.30
C ILE A 92 14.70 5.30 -7.47
N LEU A 93 14.82 6.13 -6.44
CA LEU A 93 15.73 7.29 -6.49
C LEU A 93 17.18 6.83 -6.66
N ALA A 94 17.59 5.75 -6.01
CA ALA A 94 18.90 5.17 -6.20
C ALA A 94 19.11 4.67 -7.62
N LEU A 95 18.07 4.07 -8.23
CA LEU A 95 18.12 3.66 -9.64
C LEU A 95 18.31 4.87 -10.56
N TRP A 96 17.65 5.98 -10.28
CA TRP A 96 17.85 7.19 -11.08
C TRP A 96 19.28 7.72 -10.99
N TRP A 97 19.86 7.63 -9.81
CA TRP A 97 21.23 8.06 -9.59
C TRP A 97 22.23 7.18 -10.34
N LEU A 98 22.06 5.87 -10.27
CA LEU A 98 22.97 4.90 -10.88
C LEU A 98 22.66 4.67 -12.36
N PHE A 99 21.36 4.68 -12.73
CA PHE A 99 20.88 4.40 -14.08
C PHE A 99 19.84 5.43 -14.50
N PRO A 100 20.28 6.64 -14.92
CA PRO A 100 19.33 7.73 -15.25
C PRO A 100 18.31 7.35 -16.34
N MET A 101 18.61 6.36 -17.16
CA MET A 101 17.70 5.89 -18.22
C MET A 101 16.40 5.29 -17.68
N THR A 102 16.33 4.94 -16.39
CA THR A 102 15.13 4.39 -15.77
C THR A 102 14.11 5.44 -15.37
N TYR A 103 14.49 6.71 -15.36
CA TYR A 103 13.61 7.80 -14.89
C TYR A 103 12.27 7.84 -15.61
N PRO A 104 12.20 7.84 -16.97
CA PRO A 104 10.91 7.96 -17.65
C PRO A 104 9.94 6.82 -17.37
N TYR A 105 10.46 5.65 -17.02
CA TYR A 105 9.65 4.47 -16.78
C TYR A 105 9.20 4.33 -15.32
N THR A 106 9.88 4.98 -14.39
CA THR A 106 9.65 4.79 -12.95
C THR A 106 9.23 6.06 -12.22
N GLU A 107 9.10 7.18 -12.91
CA GLU A 107 8.70 8.46 -12.31
C GLU A 107 7.35 8.33 -11.58
N LEU A 108 6.37 7.74 -12.24
CA LEU A 108 5.04 7.55 -11.65
C LEU A 108 5.11 6.64 -10.42
N ALA A 109 5.89 5.56 -10.49
CA ALA A 109 6.05 4.65 -9.36
C ALA A 109 6.67 5.35 -8.16
N ALA A 110 7.69 6.17 -8.35
CA ALA A 110 8.30 6.95 -7.28
C ALA A 110 7.30 7.93 -6.68
N THR A 111 6.59 8.68 -7.52
CA THR A 111 5.57 9.64 -7.07
C THR A 111 4.48 8.93 -6.28
N ALA A 112 3.98 7.80 -6.78
CA ALA A 112 2.94 7.04 -6.11
C ALA A 112 3.41 6.52 -4.74
N ASN A 113 4.63 5.98 -4.67
CA ASN A 113 5.15 5.46 -3.40
C ASN A 113 5.33 6.56 -2.36
N PHE A 114 5.91 7.70 -2.72
CA PHE A 114 6.08 8.81 -1.78
C PHE A 114 4.74 9.42 -1.39
N SER A 115 3.80 9.54 -2.34
CA SER A 115 2.45 10.03 -2.05
C SER A 115 1.73 9.12 -1.07
N LEU A 116 1.79 7.81 -1.28
CA LEU A 116 1.18 6.84 -0.36
C LEU A 116 1.82 6.93 1.03
N PHE A 117 3.14 7.09 1.09
CA PHE A 117 3.84 7.24 2.36
C PHE A 117 3.34 8.46 3.13
N PHE A 118 3.33 9.63 2.50
CA PHE A 118 2.95 10.87 3.17
C PHE A 118 1.46 10.92 3.48
N VAL A 119 0.61 10.55 2.52
CA VAL A 119 -0.85 10.61 2.71
C VAL A 119 -1.29 9.66 3.81
N ASN A 120 -0.76 8.44 3.85
CA ASN A 120 -1.17 7.47 4.86
C ASN A 120 -0.67 7.80 6.26
N LEU A 121 0.33 8.67 6.41
CA LEU A 121 0.80 9.12 7.70
C LEU A 121 0.02 10.32 8.26
N LEU A 122 -0.92 10.88 7.49
CA LEU A 122 -1.78 11.95 8.00
C LEU A 122 -2.65 11.43 9.14
N PRO A 123 -2.81 12.20 10.24
CA PRO A 123 -3.55 11.75 11.41
C PRO A 123 -5.07 11.85 11.21
N ALA A 124 -5.60 11.09 10.24
CA ALA A 124 -7.01 11.10 9.88
C ALA A 124 -7.46 9.70 9.46
N PHE A 125 -8.70 9.30 9.83
CA PHE A 125 -9.28 8.05 9.37
C PHE A 125 -9.77 8.22 7.92
N PRO A 126 -9.72 7.16 7.10
CA PRO A 126 -9.25 5.79 7.39
C PRO A 126 -7.75 5.56 7.15
N LEU A 127 -6.95 6.61 7.16
CA LEU A 127 -5.52 6.54 6.88
C LEU A 127 -4.74 5.90 8.03
N ASP A 128 -3.55 5.36 7.71
CA ASP A 128 -2.71 4.69 8.70
C ASP A 128 -2.29 5.61 9.84
N GLY A 129 -2.03 6.90 9.53
CA GLY A 129 -1.71 7.89 10.55
C GLY A 129 -2.83 8.09 11.56
N GLY A 130 -4.09 7.99 11.13
CA GLY A 130 -5.24 8.03 12.03
C GLY A 130 -5.27 6.84 12.98
N ARG A 131 -4.99 5.65 12.47
CA ARG A 131 -4.90 4.43 13.30
C ARG A 131 -3.74 4.54 14.29
N LEU A 132 -2.60 5.04 13.84
CA LEU A 132 -1.42 5.23 14.69
C LEU A 132 -1.72 6.24 15.80
N LEU A 133 -2.35 7.35 15.48
CA LEU A 133 -2.76 8.36 16.46
C LEU A 133 -3.69 7.77 17.51
N LEU A 134 -4.68 6.99 17.09
CA LEU A 134 -5.61 6.34 18.00
C LEU A 134 -4.87 5.40 18.97
N CYS A 135 -3.92 4.60 18.47
CA CYS A 135 -3.11 3.71 19.31
C CYS A 135 -2.28 4.47 20.33
N LEU A 136 -1.74 5.63 19.93
CA LEU A 136 -0.91 6.45 20.83
C LEU A 136 -1.75 7.17 21.91
N LEU A 137 -3.03 7.43 21.63
CA LEU A 137 -3.94 8.10 22.56
C LEU A 137 -4.64 7.13 23.52
N THR A 138 -4.61 5.85 23.23
CA THR A 138 -5.21 4.83 24.09
C THR A 138 -4.13 3.96 24.74
#